data_ed3379e9bcacb5858fe75943c875152b
#
_entry.id   ed3379e9bcacb5858fe75943c875152b
#
_cell.length_a   1.000
_cell.length_b   1.000
_cell.length_c   1.000
_cell.angle_alpha   90.00
_cell.angle_beta   90.00
_cell.angle_gamma   90.00
#
_symmetry.space_group_name_H-M   'P 1'
#
loop_
_entity.id
_entity.type
_entity.pdbx_description
1 polymer ?
#
loop_
_entity_poly.entity_id
_entity_poly.type
_entity_poly.pdbx_seq_one_letter_code
_entity_poly.pdbx_strand_id
1 'polypeptide(L)'
;MNRLKTLRTLMMGLMAVGALTSCATDDDITDLQQEINKLKQQIGQEGGSPMIKLTGGEAGQTELSLFPGETLAVKVETEKGITDLAASTTDTDWRVLCDEEKGELLITAPLAVRDTPAKVFVSGANAQGVMYRAGIVCHMRSYADPKAVLILNEGQVGTGEMGSMIYVNPKGDAIAYPFHAINGTDLGVASQDMSRCGDKIYVIAQGPYKKSGTLSEIDANTLRLVRTYTSEISEAQNPTHLLAYDAEHIYIRDEHGIACYDSKMDLYVPVADSKGALKHPFLQVGGKVFFTTNDALCAIEVGEKTFDKVAKRITFRGEVSGMAKADDKHLYVSYNIEGEGVIALVNVESYEVEKSHTFARAEGGSALKKVWAATSTITAKGDTIYFGEGKNSIFRHLFSTGATKEMWSYKTVNPEHMESYQTPAVHPVTGLVYYATLKGWGSAYKTNTVYVLDLKGDEAKLVSRIDNLVRFPAGYFFPYAEDKK
;
A
#
# COMPACT_ATOMS: atom_id res chain seq x y z
N MET A 1 40.19 -35.27 -18.11
CA MET A 1 41.04 -34.67 -17.06
C MET A 1 41.92 -33.51 -17.53
N ASN A 2 42.26 -33.40 -18.81
CA ASN A 2 43.12 -32.30 -19.31
C ASN A 2 42.33 -30.97 -19.62
N ARG A 3 41.05 -31.01 -19.93
CA ARG A 3 40.26 -29.80 -20.30
C ARG A 3 39.82 -28.94 -19.09
N LEU A 4 39.67 -29.54 -17.91
CA LEU A 4 39.37 -28.77 -16.70
C LEU A 4 40.55 -27.92 -16.24
N LYS A 5 41.80 -28.37 -16.53
CA LYS A 5 43.01 -27.58 -16.26
C LYS A 5 43.09 -26.36 -17.19
N THR A 6 42.69 -26.51 -18.45
CA THR A 6 42.69 -25.40 -19.44
C THR A 6 41.68 -24.32 -19.07
N LEU A 7 40.47 -24.67 -18.58
CA LEU A 7 39.44 -23.70 -18.15
C LEU A 7 39.83 -22.93 -16.89
N ARG A 8 40.50 -23.61 -15.90
CA ARG A 8 41.07 -22.93 -14.74
C ARG A 8 42.20 -21.96 -15.09
N THR A 9 43.01 -22.30 -16.08
CA THR A 9 44.07 -21.42 -16.60
C THR A 9 43.48 -20.22 -17.34
N LEU A 10 42.36 -20.37 -18.07
CA LEU A 10 41.69 -19.29 -18.76
C LEU A 10 41.01 -18.32 -17.78
N MET A 11 40.37 -18.82 -16.72
CA MET A 11 39.78 -17.95 -15.68
C MET A 11 40.84 -17.19 -14.86
N MET A 12 41.99 -17.79 -14.58
CA MET A 12 43.11 -17.09 -13.96
C MET A 12 43.73 -16.05 -14.92
N GLY A 13 43.72 -16.29 -16.22
CA GLY A 13 44.18 -15.32 -17.24
C GLY A 13 43.34 -14.06 -17.31
N LEU A 14 42.01 -14.16 -17.15
CA LEU A 14 41.13 -12.98 -17.15
C LEU A 14 41.26 -12.10 -15.89
N MET A 15 41.66 -12.66 -14.75
CA MET A 15 41.96 -11.88 -13.53
C MET A 15 43.36 -11.26 -13.53
N ALA A 16 44.25 -11.76 -14.38
CA ALA A 16 45.66 -11.29 -14.46
C ALA A 16 45.81 -10.06 -15.40
N VAL A 17 44.86 -9.76 -16.26
CA VAL A 17 44.91 -8.59 -17.21
C VAL A 17 44.88 -7.24 -16.47
N GLY A 18 44.42 -7.20 -15.22
CA GLY A 18 44.48 -5.98 -14.39
C GLY A 18 45.86 -5.69 -13.75
N ALA A 19 46.80 -6.62 -13.80
CA ALA A 19 48.08 -6.52 -13.08
C ALA A 19 49.35 -6.56 -13.97
N LEU A 20 49.22 -6.67 -15.30
CA LEU A 20 50.35 -6.86 -16.22
C LEU A 20 50.59 -5.68 -17.19
N THR A 21 50.36 -4.44 -16.78
CA THR A 21 50.65 -3.27 -17.61
C THR A 21 52.10 -2.85 -17.67
N SER A 22 53.08 -3.68 -17.24
CA SER A 22 54.48 -3.27 -17.27
C SER A 22 55.44 -4.12 -18.08
N CYS A 23 55.04 -5.25 -18.71
CA CYS A 23 56.00 -6.11 -19.46
C CYS A 23 55.40 -6.92 -20.62
N ALA A 24 54.20 -6.60 -21.14
CA ALA A 24 53.70 -7.23 -22.37
C ALA A 24 54.11 -6.41 -23.59
N THR A 25 54.65 -7.09 -24.63
CA THR A 25 54.91 -6.42 -25.92
C THR A 25 53.60 -6.19 -26.65
N ASP A 26 53.53 -5.18 -27.55
CA ASP A 26 52.37 -4.88 -28.39
C ASP A 26 51.85 -6.08 -29.17
N ASP A 27 52.76 -7.00 -29.56
CA ASP A 27 52.43 -8.25 -30.26
C ASP A 27 51.65 -9.23 -29.35
N ASP A 28 52.03 -9.39 -28.05
CA ASP A 28 51.32 -10.24 -27.11
C ASP A 28 49.92 -9.78 -26.81
N ILE A 29 49.73 -8.47 -26.78
CA ILE A 29 48.39 -7.86 -26.57
C ILE A 29 47.51 -8.07 -27.81
N THR A 30 48.10 -7.97 -29.02
CA THR A 30 47.41 -8.17 -30.29
C THR A 30 46.98 -9.63 -30.47
N ASP A 31 47.83 -10.58 -30.10
CA ASP A 31 47.50 -12.01 -30.17
C ASP A 31 46.40 -12.39 -29.19
N LEU A 32 46.45 -11.89 -27.95
CA LEU A 32 45.38 -12.06 -26.95
C LEU A 32 44.05 -11.46 -27.42
N GLN A 33 44.07 -10.28 -28.06
CA GLN A 33 42.88 -9.62 -28.60
C GLN A 33 42.30 -10.40 -29.78
N GLN A 34 43.14 -11.00 -30.62
CA GLN A 34 42.71 -11.88 -31.73
C GLN A 34 42.08 -13.17 -31.20
N GLU A 35 42.65 -13.77 -30.16
CA GLU A 35 42.11 -14.98 -29.52
C GLU A 35 40.80 -14.71 -28.81
N ILE A 36 40.66 -13.58 -28.11
CA ILE A 36 39.40 -13.09 -27.52
C ILE A 36 38.34 -12.85 -28.62
N ASN A 37 38.70 -12.24 -29.74
CA ASN A 37 37.78 -12.01 -30.86
C ASN A 37 37.41 -13.32 -31.57
N LYS A 38 38.31 -14.28 -31.67
CA LYS A 38 38.04 -15.62 -32.21
C LYS A 38 37.12 -16.42 -31.32
N LEU A 39 37.30 -16.33 -30.00
CA LEU A 39 36.38 -16.89 -28.98
C LEU A 39 35.01 -16.21 -29.01
N LYS A 40 34.96 -14.87 -29.15
CA LYS A 40 33.70 -14.14 -29.32
C LYS A 40 32.99 -14.51 -30.62
N GLN A 41 33.72 -14.75 -31.75
CA GLN A 41 33.13 -15.22 -33.01
C GLN A 41 32.64 -16.66 -32.90
N GLN A 42 33.35 -17.55 -32.17
CA GLN A 42 32.88 -18.91 -31.94
C GLN A 42 31.61 -18.94 -31.05
N ILE A 43 31.50 -18.05 -30.09
CA ILE A 43 30.30 -17.88 -29.26
C ILE A 43 29.16 -17.24 -30.04
N GLY A 44 29.45 -16.37 -31.02
CA GLY A 44 28.46 -15.66 -31.83
C GLY A 44 28.04 -16.35 -33.13
N GLN A 45 28.74 -17.43 -33.59
CA GLN A 45 28.42 -18.13 -34.85
C GLN A 45 27.48 -19.33 -34.69
N GLU A 46 27.17 -19.77 -33.48
CA GLU A 46 26.09 -20.73 -33.25
C GLU A 46 24.74 -19.98 -33.15
N GLY A 47 24.24 -19.51 -34.28
CA GLY A 47 22.89 -18.99 -34.45
C GLY A 47 21.82 -20.09 -34.41
N GLY A 48 21.89 -20.95 -33.39
CA GLY A 48 20.86 -21.89 -33.01
C GLY A 48 19.94 -21.25 -31.95
N SER A 49 18.69 -21.69 -31.86
CA SER A 49 17.77 -21.38 -30.79
C SER A 49 18.49 -21.53 -29.44
N PRO A 50 18.20 -20.70 -28.42
CA PRO A 50 18.86 -20.80 -27.13
C PRO A 50 18.68 -22.20 -26.56
N MET A 51 19.78 -22.92 -26.29
CA MET A 51 19.79 -24.30 -25.79
C MET A 51 19.20 -24.43 -24.36
N ILE A 52 19.14 -23.32 -23.63
CA ILE A 52 18.39 -23.19 -22.36
C ILE A 52 17.47 -21.99 -22.51
N LYS A 53 16.18 -22.21 -22.25
CA LYS A 53 15.16 -21.16 -22.28
C LYS A 53 14.45 -21.10 -20.95
N LEU A 54 14.34 -19.90 -20.39
CA LEU A 54 13.58 -19.60 -19.18
C LEU A 54 12.24 -19.00 -19.58
N THR A 55 11.16 -19.63 -19.14
CA THR A 55 9.80 -19.18 -19.36
C THR A 55 9.10 -19.06 -18.01
N GLY A 56 8.84 -17.82 -17.57
CA GLY A 56 8.18 -17.55 -16.28
C GLY A 56 7.34 -16.30 -16.36
N GLY A 57 6.25 -16.27 -15.61
CA GLY A 57 5.28 -15.19 -15.69
C GLY A 57 4.46 -15.24 -16.99
N GLU A 58 4.15 -14.09 -17.56
CA GLU A 58 3.54 -14.01 -18.89
C GLU A 58 4.54 -14.43 -19.98
N ALA A 59 4.10 -15.18 -20.96
CA ALA A 59 4.96 -15.79 -21.98
C ALA A 59 5.87 -14.76 -22.67
N GLY A 60 7.18 -15.00 -22.61
CA GLY A 60 8.19 -14.15 -23.24
C GLY A 60 8.81 -13.07 -22.37
N GLN A 61 8.51 -13.01 -21.08
CA GLN A 61 9.13 -12.05 -20.15
C GLN A 61 10.59 -12.42 -19.88
N THR A 62 11.47 -11.46 -20.07
CA THR A 62 12.88 -11.52 -19.69
C THR A 62 13.15 -10.91 -18.30
N GLU A 63 12.12 -10.36 -17.68
CA GLU A 63 12.15 -9.70 -16.39
C GLU A 63 11.00 -10.21 -15.50
N LEU A 64 11.28 -10.40 -14.23
CA LEU A 64 10.32 -10.78 -13.20
C LEU A 64 10.31 -9.74 -12.08
N SER A 65 9.19 -9.68 -11.37
CA SER A 65 9.06 -8.81 -10.20
C SER A 65 8.39 -9.58 -9.07
N LEU A 66 9.08 -9.71 -7.93
CA LEU A 66 8.66 -10.49 -6.78
C LEU A 66 8.51 -9.60 -5.55
N PHE A 67 7.55 -9.94 -4.69
CA PHE A 67 7.46 -9.35 -3.36
C PHE A 67 8.52 -9.94 -2.41
N PRO A 68 8.86 -9.27 -1.31
CA PRO A 68 9.80 -9.77 -0.33
C PRO A 68 9.41 -11.15 0.20
N GLY A 69 10.31 -12.11 0.09
CA GLY A 69 10.12 -13.50 0.50
C GLY A 69 9.25 -14.34 -0.45
N GLU A 70 8.75 -13.79 -1.53
CA GLU A 70 8.00 -14.53 -2.55
C GLU A 70 8.92 -15.52 -3.28
N THR A 71 8.39 -16.71 -3.54
CA THR A 71 9.05 -17.73 -4.38
C THR A 71 8.26 -17.90 -5.65
N LEU A 72 8.91 -17.78 -6.79
CA LEU A 72 8.35 -18.00 -8.10
C LEU A 72 9.04 -19.16 -8.80
N ALA A 73 8.28 -20.08 -9.40
CA ALA A 73 8.80 -21.12 -10.26
C ALA A 73 8.85 -20.63 -11.73
N VAL A 74 10.01 -20.71 -12.32
CA VAL A 74 10.25 -20.39 -13.73
C VAL A 74 10.54 -21.70 -14.46
N LYS A 75 9.82 -21.96 -15.55
CA LYS A 75 10.04 -23.17 -16.34
C LYS A 75 11.38 -23.09 -17.06
N VAL A 76 12.16 -24.18 -16.95
CA VAL A 76 13.43 -24.34 -17.64
C VAL A 76 13.24 -25.35 -18.77
N GLU A 77 13.34 -24.91 -20.01
CA GLU A 77 13.31 -25.76 -21.19
C GLU A 77 14.74 -25.90 -21.71
N THR A 78 15.19 -27.14 -21.91
CA THR A 78 16.53 -27.41 -22.45
C THR A 78 16.43 -28.25 -23.73
N GLU A 79 17.35 -28.05 -24.66
CA GLU A 79 17.49 -28.95 -25.79
C GLU A 79 18.06 -30.30 -25.32
N LYS A 80 17.75 -31.35 -26.07
CA LYS A 80 18.19 -32.72 -25.76
C LYS A 80 19.71 -32.81 -25.62
N GLY A 81 20.18 -33.33 -24.49
CA GLY A 81 21.58 -33.53 -24.20
C GLY A 81 22.25 -32.45 -23.35
N ILE A 82 21.50 -31.46 -22.86
CA ILE A 82 21.94 -30.56 -21.80
C ILE A 82 21.63 -31.18 -20.46
N THR A 83 22.68 -31.29 -19.62
CA THR A 83 22.62 -31.88 -18.25
C THR A 83 23.36 -30.98 -17.27
N ASP A 84 23.36 -31.39 -16.00
CA ASP A 84 24.07 -30.73 -14.90
C ASP A 84 23.65 -29.24 -14.77
N LEU A 85 22.35 -29.01 -14.70
CA LEU A 85 21.78 -27.66 -14.56
C LEU A 85 22.14 -27.07 -13.20
N ALA A 86 22.71 -25.87 -13.23
CA ALA A 86 23.07 -25.11 -12.03
C ALA A 86 22.49 -23.72 -12.09
N ALA A 87 21.89 -23.30 -10.97
CA ALA A 87 21.40 -21.93 -10.81
C ALA A 87 22.43 -21.05 -10.12
N SER A 88 22.46 -19.76 -10.49
CA SER A 88 23.31 -18.75 -9.85
C SER A 88 22.66 -17.37 -9.93
N THR A 89 23.07 -16.46 -9.06
CA THR A 89 22.56 -15.10 -9.03
C THR A 89 23.67 -14.08 -8.79
N THR A 90 23.47 -12.83 -9.20
CA THR A 90 24.39 -11.72 -8.95
C THR A 90 24.26 -11.13 -7.55
N ASP A 91 23.16 -11.42 -6.85
CA ASP A 91 22.91 -10.96 -5.49
C ASP A 91 22.66 -12.20 -4.61
N THR A 92 23.53 -12.43 -3.64
CA THR A 92 23.54 -13.61 -2.76
C THR A 92 22.36 -13.70 -1.79
N ASP A 93 21.63 -12.61 -1.59
CA ASP A 93 20.42 -12.60 -0.76
C ASP A 93 19.22 -13.24 -1.47
N TRP A 94 19.26 -13.31 -2.81
CA TRP A 94 18.30 -14.09 -3.59
C TRP A 94 18.66 -15.58 -3.51
N ARG A 95 17.67 -16.39 -3.21
CA ARG A 95 17.83 -17.85 -3.23
C ARG A 95 17.36 -18.39 -4.56
N VAL A 96 18.20 -19.19 -5.21
CA VAL A 96 17.89 -19.81 -6.49
C VAL A 96 18.20 -21.30 -6.45
N LEU A 97 17.28 -22.12 -6.92
CA LEU A 97 17.40 -23.57 -6.95
C LEU A 97 16.87 -24.08 -8.30
N CYS A 98 17.68 -24.86 -9.02
CA CYS A 98 17.24 -25.57 -10.21
C CYS A 98 16.74 -26.97 -9.81
N ASP A 99 15.47 -27.25 -10.07
CA ASP A 99 14.84 -28.56 -9.91
C ASP A 99 14.83 -29.23 -11.29
N GLU A 100 15.84 -30.05 -11.55
CA GLU A 100 15.98 -30.73 -12.85
C GLU A 100 14.86 -31.74 -13.13
N GLU A 101 14.33 -32.39 -12.09
CA GLU A 101 13.27 -33.39 -12.24
C GLU A 101 11.96 -32.75 -12.72
N LYS A 102 11.67 -31.55 -12.23
CA LYS A 102 10.49 -30.77 -12.64
C LYS A 102 10.73 -29.86 -13.83
N GLY A 103 12.01 -29.60 -14.19
CA GLY A 103 12.36 -28.62 -15.18
C GLY A 103 12.00 -27.20 -14.72
N GLU A 104 12.25 -26.88 -13.45
CA GLU A 104 11.91 -25.59 -12.83
C GLU A 104 13.09 -24.93 -12.18
N LEU A 105 13.16 -23.61 -12.31
CA LEU A 105 14.04 -22.74 -11.54
C LEU A 105 13.20 -22.03 -10.48
N LEU A 106 13.43 -22.35 -9.21
CA LEU A 106 12.81 -21.67 -8.08
C LEU A 106 13.62 -20.45 -7.73
N ILE A 107 12.99 -19.27 -7.77
CA ILE A 107 13.59 -17.98 -7.43
C ILE A 107 12.85 -17.43 -6.21
N THR A 108 13.57 -17.24 -5.10
CA THR A 108 13.03 -16.62 -3.89
C THR A 108 13.65 -15.26 -3.67
N ALA A 109 12.82 -14.23 -3.60
CA ALA A 109 13.25 -12.87 -3.30
C ALA A 109 13.73 -12.73 -1.85
N PRO A 110 14.70 -11.85 -1.54
CA PRO A 110 15.10 -11.53 -0.18
C PRO A 110 13.95 -10.89 0.61
N LEU A 111 14.06 -10.87 1.94
CA LEU A 111 13.06 -10.23 2.80
C LEU A 111 13.19 -8.71 2.82
N ALA A 112 14.40 -8.19 2.65
CA ALA A 112 14.64 -6.74 2.58
C ALA A 112 14.48 -6.25 1.14
N VAL A 113 13.69 -5.19 0.93
CA VAL A 113 13.50 -4.57 -0.39
C VAL A 113 14.82 -3.97 -0.87
N ARG A 114 15.10 -4.15 -2.15
CA ARG A 114 16.28 -3.63 -2.83
C ARG A 114 15.87 -2.97 -4.13
N ASP A 115 16.48 -1.83 -4.43
CA ASP A 115 16.21 -1.10 -5.68
C ASP A 115 17.01 -1.67 -6.86
N THR A 116 18.15 -2.33 -6.58
CA THR A 116 19.00 -2.91 -7.62
C THR A 116 18.46 -4.27 -8.04
N PRO A 117 18.16 -4.48 -9.35
CA PRO A 117 17.73 -5.77 -9.84
C PRO A 117 18.81 -6.83 -9.73
N ALA A 118 18.43 -8.05 -9.40
CA ALA A 118 19.29 -9.21 -9.47
C ALA A 118 19.22 -9.87 -10.85
N LYS A 119 20.32 -10.43 -11.33
CA LYS A 119 20.34 -11.30 -12.50
C LYS A 119 20.44 -12.74 -12.02
N VAL A 120 19.47 -13.54 -12.39
CA VAL A 120 19.42 -14.97 -12.10
C VAL A 120 19.76 -15.74 -13.37
N PHE A 121 20.55 -16.77 -13.26
CA PHE A 121 21.02 -17.55 -14.39
C PHE A 121 20.84 -19.05 -14.15
N VAL A 122 20.56 -19.77 -15.22
CA VAL A 122 20.71 -21.22 -15.29
C VAL A 122 21.79 -21.54 -16.32
N SER A 123 22.72 -22.41 -15.95
CA SER A 123 23.77 -22.92 -16.83
C SER A 123 23.75 -24.44 -16.84
N GLY A 124 24.10 -25.04 -17.96
CA GLY A 124 24.22 -26.50 -18.13
C GLY A 124 25.23 -26.82 -19.24
N ALA A 125 25.64 -28.06 -19.31
CA ALA A 125 26.63 -28.53 -20.31
C ALA A 125 26.05 -29.60 -21.24
N ASN A 126 26.50 -29.60 -22.49
CA ASN A 126 26.24 -30.72 -23.38
C ASN A 126 27.27 -31.86 -23.18
N ALA A 127 27.08 -33.00 -23.84
CA ALA A 127 27.97 -34.16 -23.77
C ALA A 127 29.43 -33.86 -24.17
N GLN A 128 29.66 -32.77 -24.91
CA GLN A 128 31.03 -32.31 -25.31
C GLN A 128 31.65 -31.35 -24.29
N GLY A 129 30.90 -31.05 -23.19
CA GLY A 129 31.33 -30.13 -22.14
C GLY A 129 31.24 -28.65 -22.52
N VAL A 130 30.46 -28.31 -23.56
CA VAL A 130 30.18 -26.92 -23.92
C VAL A 130 29.11 -26.40 -22.95
N MET A 131 29.41 -25.25 -22.31
CA MET A 131 28.51 -24.60 -21.36
C MET A 131 27.54 -23.67 -22.06
N TYR A 132 26.29 -23.79 -21.70
CA TYR A 132 25.19 -22.89 -22.11
C TYR A 132 24.63 -22.14 -20.90
N ARG A 133 24.12 -20.96 -21.10
CA ARG A 133 23.61 -20.13 -20.03
C ARG A 133 22.40 -19.30 -20.51
N ALA A 134 21.34 -19.31 -19.71
CA ALA A 134 20.22 -18.39 -19.84
C ALA A 134 20.08 -17.53 -18.60
N GLY A 135 19.51 -16.34 -18.73
CA GLY A 135 19.35 -15.42 -17.60
C GLY A 135 18.04 -14.67 -17.64
N ILE A 136 17.58 -14.28 -16.45
CA ILE A 136 16.40 -13.47 -16.24
C ILE A 136 16.72 -12.37 -15.23
N VAL A 137 16.17 -11.18 -15.40
CA VAL A 137 16.32 -10.05 -14.50
C VAL A 137 15.18 -10.09 -13.48
N CYS A 138 15.50 -10.01 -12.20
CA CYS A 138 14.55 -10.04 -11.11
C CYS A 138 14.55 -8.70 -10.38
N HIS A 139 13.37 -8.06 -10.33
CA HIS A 139 13.11 -6.83 -9.59
C HIS A 139 12.37 -7.16 -8.31
N MET A 140 12.56 -6.37 -7.29
CA MET A 140 11.73 -6.44 -6.09
C MET A 140 10.52 -5.51 -6.20
N ARG A 141 9.38 -5.99 -5.71
CA ARG A 141 8.18 -5.17 -5.43
C ARG A 141 8.19 -4.74 -3.98
N SER A 142 7.48 -3.67 -3.70
CA SER A 142 7.17 -3.25 -2.33
C SER A 142 5.67 -3.10 -2.17
N TYR A 143 5.14 -3.48 -1.02
CA TYR A 143 3.75 -3.18 -0.65
C TYR A 143 3.54 -1.69 -0.37
N ALA A 144 4.62 -0.92 -0.23
CA ALA A 144 4.60 0.53 -0.07
C ALA A 144 4.61 1.30 -1.41
N ASP A 145 4.25 0.66 -2.53
CA ASP A 145 4.12 1.36 -3.81
C ASP A 145 3.13 2.53 -3.68
N PRO A 146 3.55 3.77 -3.99
CA PRO A 146 2.72 4.96 -3.78
C PRO A 146 1.45 5.01 -4.65
N LYS A 147 1.32 4.13 -5.64
CA LYS A 147 0.12 4.00 -6.48
C LYS A 147 -0.75 2.80 -6.11
N ALA A 148 -0.33 2.01 -5.13
CA ALA A 148 -1.08 0.88 -4.62
C ALA A 148 -2.11 1.31 -3.57
N VAL A 149 -2.98 0.39 -3.19
CA VAL A 149 -3.99 0.58 -2.14
C VAL A 149 -3.97 -0.62 -1.21
N LEU A 150 -4.00 -0.37 0.08
CA LEU A 150 -4.32 -1.34 1.11
C LEU A 150 -5.78 -1.14 1.53
N ILE A 151 -6.61 -2.14 1.39
CA ILE A 151 -7.98 -2.15 1.88
C ILE A 151 -7.98 -2.91 3.19
N LEU A 152 -8.29 -2.22 4.29
CA LEU A 152 -8.42 -2.84 5.61
C LEU A 152 -9.83 -3.37 5.78
N ASN A 153 -9.95 -4.63 6.15
CA ASN A 153 -11.21 -5.26 6.53
C ASN A 153 -11.32 -5.30 8.06
N GLU A 154 -12.48 -4.91 8.58
CA GLU A 154 -12.77 -5.05 10.03
C GLU A 154 -12.83 -6.53 10.46
N GLY A 155 -13.28 -7.42 9.57
CA GLY A 155 -13.76 -8.72 9.93
C GLY A 155 -15.16 -8.64 10.53
N GLN A 156 -15.60 -9.64 11.28
CA GLN A 156 -16.92 -9.65 11.89
C GLN A 156 -16.87 -10.16 13.34
N VAL A 157 -17.04 -9.27 14.29
CA VAL A 157 -17.00 -9.56 15.73
C VAL A 157 -17.96 -10.70 16.11
N GLY A 158 -19.19 -10.70 15.58
CA GLY A 158 -20.22 -11.69 15.91
C GLY A 158 -19.92 -13.11 15.43
N THR A 159 -19.04 -13.29 14.44
CA THR A 159 -18.62 -14.59 13.90
C THR A 159 -17.19 -14.97 14.30
N GLY A 160 -16.47 -14.06 14.94
CA GLY A 160 -15.05 -14.23 15.25
C GLY A 160 -14.13 -14.09 14.03
N GLU A 161 -14.63 -13.57 12.90
CA GLU A 161 -13.82 -13.27 11.74
C GLU A 161 -12.90 -12.09 12.06
N MET A 162 -11.60 -12.32 11.95
CA MET A 162 -10.57 -11.34 12.28
C MET A 162 -10.39 -10.29 11.18
N GLY A 163 -9.80 -9.16 11.53
CA GLY A 163 -9.39 -8.14 10.58
C GLY A 163 -8.32 -8.64 9.61
N SER A 164 -8.38 -8.17 8.37
CA SER A 164 -7.48 -8.59 7.30
C SER A 164 -7.15 -7.44 6.35
N MET A 165 -6.18 -7.62 5.48
CA MET A 165 -5.81 -6.67 4.42
C MET A 165 -6.00 -7.27 3.04
N ILE A 166 -6.33 -6.42 2.07
CA ILE A 166 -6.23 -6.69 0.63
C ILE A 166 -5.25 -5.67 0.07
N TYR A 167 -4.28 -6.12 -0.72
CA TYR A 167 -3.39 -5.25 -1.48
C TYR A 167 -3.88 -5.16 -2.92
N VAL A 168 -4.05 -3.94 -3.42
CA VAL A 168 -4.39 -3.68 -4.83
C VAL A 168 -3.19 -3.00 -5.46
N ASN A 169 -2.59 -3.65 -6.44
CA ASN A 169 -1.41 -3.13 -7.13
C ASN A 169 -1.77 -1.95 -8.07
N PRO A 170 -0.78 -1.20 -8.59
CA PRO A 170 -1.05 -0.10 -9.51
C PRO A 170 -1.77 -0.47 -10.82
N LYS A 171 -1.81 -1.76 -11.19
CA LYS A 171 -2.54 -2.26 -12.35
C LYS A 171 -4.01 -2.59 -12.04
N GLY A 172 -4.38 -2.59 -10.75
CA GLY A 172 -5.73 -2.92 -10.28
C GLY A 172 -5.91 -4.39 -9.88
N ASP A 173 -4.85 -5.22 -9.91
CA ASP A 173 -4.93 -6.61 -9.47
C ASP A 173 -4.93 -6.67 -7.95
N ALA A 174 -5.83 -7.50 -7.39
CA ALA A 174 -5.98 -7.66 -5.95
C ALA A 174 -5.27 -8.92 -5.44
N ILE A 175 -4.47 -8.77 -4.39
CA ILE A 175 -3.90 -9.87 -3.60
C ILE A 175 -4.69 -9.95 -2.30
N ALA A 176 -5.38 -11.08 -2.12
CA ALA A 176 -6.18 -11.32 -0.93
C ALA A 176 -5.28 -11.71 0.26
N TYR A 177 -5.51 -11.06 1.39
CA TYR A 177 -4.96 -11.43 2.70
C TYR A 177 -3.41 -11.56 2.76
N PRO A 178 -2.63 -10.64 2.14
CA PRO A 178 -1.16 -10.76 2.11
C PRO A 178 -0.55 -10.74 3.51
N PHE A 179 -1.10 -9.98 4.45
CA PHE A 179 -0.62 -9.95 5.83
C PHE A 179 -0.69 -11.34 6.49
N HIS A 180 -1.82 -12.05 6.36
CA HIS A 180 -1.97 -13.41 6.88
C HIS A 180 -0.99 -14.39 6.22
N ALA A 181 -0.86 -14.32 4.90
CA ALA A 181 0.06 -15.19 4.15
C ALA A 181 1.53 -15.03 4.58
N ILE A 182 1.93 -13.80 4.93
CA ILE A 182 3.30 -13.47 5.32
C ILE A 182 3.58 -13.82 6.80
N ASN A 183 2.60 -13.60 7.69
CA ASN A 183 2.82 -13.65 9.15
C ASN A 183 2.20 -14.89 9.82
N GLY A 184 1.33 -15.63 9.14
CA GLY A 184 0.59 -16.77 9.71
C GLY A 184 -0.42 -16.36 10.79
N THR A 185 -0.76 -15.07 10.90
CA THR A 185 -1.71 -14.50 11.86
C THR A 185 -2.53 -13.40 11.23
N ASP A 186 -3.62 -12.98 11.89
CA ASP A 186 -4.51 -11.90 11.46
C ASP A 186 -4.31 -10.62 12.27
N LEU A 187 -4.97 -9.51 11.86
CA LEU A 187 -4.79 -8.17 12.44
C LEU A 187 -5.55 -7.91 13.75
N GLY A 188 -6.25 -8.89 14.28
CA GLY A 188 -7.07 -8.73 15.47
C GLY A 188 -8.55 -8.54 15.16
N VAL A 189 -9.36 -8.48 16.22
CA VAL A 189 -10.83 -8.38 16.11
C VAL A 189 -11.23 -6.94 15.86
N ALA A 190 -12.06 -6.70 14.86
CA ALA A 190 -12.55 -5.40 14.46
C ALA A 190 -11.42 -4.39 14.19
N SER A 191 -10.59 -4.68 13.20
CA SER A 191 -9.56 -3.74 12.73
C SER A 191 -10.22 -2.51 12.11
N GLN A 192 -9.87 -1.31 12.60
CA GLN A 192 -10.65 -0.10 12.32
C GLN A 192 -9.91 0.93 11.48
N ASP A 193 -8.60 1.04 11.63
CA ASP A 193 -7.84 2.09 10.97
C ASP A 193 -6.37 1.70 10.83
N MET A 194 -5.68 2.33 9.88
CA MET A 194 -4.24 2.23 9.75
C MET A 194 -3.62 3.57 9.40
N SER A 195 -2.38 3.78 9.85
CA SER A 195 -1.61 4.97 9.58
C SER A 195 -0.18 4.60 9.26
N ARG A 196 0.45 5.32 8.32
CA ARG A 196 1.84 5.14 7.95
C ARG A 196 2.72 6.23 8.56
N CYS A 197 3.86 5.83 9.10
CA CYS A 197 4.95 6.73 9.49
C CYS A 197 6.28 6.15 9.01
N GLY A 198 6.92 6.81 8.06
CA GLY A 198 8.16 6.33 7.45
C GLY A 198 8.00 4.97 6.77
N ASP A 199 8.78 4.00 7.20
CA ASP A 199 8.76 2.61 6.73
C ASP A 199 7.82 1.70 7.52
N LYS A 200 6.98 2.24 8.40
CA LYS A 200 6.07 1.50 9.26
C LYS A 200 4.61 1.83 8.97
N ILE A 201 3.77 0.82 9.10
CA ILE A 201 2.32 0.92 9.15
C ILE A 201 1.87 0.51 10.54
N TYR A 202 1.00 1.30 11.14
CA TYR A 202 0.33 0.99 12.38
C TYR A 202 -1.13 0.68 12.12
N VAL A 203 -1.64 -0.41 12.69
CA VAL A 203 -3.04 -0.83 12.55
C VAL A 203 -3.66 -0.95 13.93
N ILE A 204 -4.80 -0.27 14.13
CA ILE A 204 -5.57 -0.37 15.36
C ILE A 204 -6.76 -1.31 15.19
N ALA A 205 -6.95 -2.24 16.11
CA ALA A 205 -8.14 -3.08 16.21
C ALA A 205 -8.83 -2.83 17.55
N GLN A 206 -10.17 -2.88 17.56
CA GLN A 206 -10.94 -2.63 18.79
C GLN A 206 -10.74 -3.71 19.87
N GLY A 207 -10.40 -4.92 19.42
CA GLY A 207 -10.41 -6.07 20.30
C GLY A 207 -11.83 -6.60 20.56
N PRO A 208 -11.99 -7.64 21.40
CA PRO A 208 -13.28 -8.13 21.83
C PRO A 208 -14.08 -7.04 22.55
N TYR A 209 -15.41 -7.07 22.38
CA TYR A 209 -16.32 -6.07 22.96
C TYR A 209 -15.99 -5.70 24.41
N LYS A 210 -15.86 -4.41 24.70
CA LYS A 210 -15.49 -3.84 26.00
C LYS A 210 -14.11 -4.25 26.55
N LYS A 211 -13.21 -4.69 25.70
CA LYS A 211 -11.81 -4.89 26.05
C LYS A 211 -10.93 -3.83 25.39
N SER A 212 -9.70 -3.75 25.85
CA SER A 212 -8.69 -2.90 25.21
C SER A 212 -8.42 -3.34 23.78
N GLY A 213 -8.10 -2.39 22.94
CA GLY A 213 -7.67 -2.64 21.58
C GLY A 213 -6.28 -3.27 21.48
N THR A 214 -5.88 -3.54 20.26
CA THR A 214 -4.52 -3.95 19.90
C THR A 214 -3.97 -3.03 18.82
N LEU A 215 -2.71 -2.62 18.97
CA LEU A 215 -1.98 -1.85 17.96
C LEU A 215 -0.90 -2.75 17.35
N SER A 216 -0.94 -2.95 16.05
CA SER A 216 0.07 -3.72 15.33
C SER A 216 1.01 -2.77 14.59
N GLU A 217 2.32 -2.95 14.75
CA GLU A 217 3.37 -2.29 13.99
C GLU A 217 3.86 -3.23 12.92
N ILE A 218 3.85 -2.78 11.66
CA ILE A 218 4.07 -3.59 10.47
C ILE A 218 5.10 -2.87 9.60
N ASP A 219 6.05 -3.58 9.02
CA ASP A 219 6.95 -3.05 8.00
C ASP A 219 6.17 -2.75 6.70
N ALA A 220 6.21 -1.51 6.25
CA ALA A 220 5.40 -1.04 5.12
C ALA A 220 5.77 -1.67 3.78
N ASN A 221 7.02 -2.07 3.61
CA ASN A 221 7.51 -2.63 2.36
C ASN A 221 7.21 -4.12 2.22
N THR A 222 7.23 -4.84 3.35
CA THR A 222 7.14 -6.30 3.40
C THR A 222 5.85 -6.83 3.99
N LEU A 223 5.04 -6.00 4.64
CA LEU A 223 3.89 -6.34 5.47
C LEU A 223 4.22 -7.31 6.63
N ARG A 224 5.48 -7.41 7.04
CA ARG A 224 5.87 -8.22 8.19
C ARG A 224 5.46 -7.54 9.49
N LEU A 225 4.85 -8.31 10.38
CA LEU A 225 4.56 -7.88 11.73
C LEU A 225 5.87 -7.67 12.49
N VAL A 226 6.11 -6.46 12.97
CA VAL A 226 7.26 -6.07 13.77
C VAL A 226 6.96 -6.27 15.25
N ARG A 227 5.81 -5.73 15.70
CA ARG A 227 5.38 -5.79 17.10
C ARG A 227 3.86 -5.64 17.22
N THR A 228 3.30 -6.20 18.28
CA THR A 228 1.93 -5.94 18.73
C THR A 228 1.97 -5.34 20.12
N TYR A 229 1.29 -4.22 20.28
CA TYR A 229 1.11 -3.50 21.55
C TYR A 229 -0.27 -3.85 22.09
N THR A 230 -0.33 -4.28 23.35
CA THR A 230 -1.56 -4.65 24.06
C THR A 230 -1.59 -4.06 25.46
N SER A 231 -0.54 -4.31 26.25
CA SER A 231 -0.37 -3.77 27.59
C SER A 231 -0.16 -2.25 27.57
N GLU A 232 0.58 -1.77 26.60
CA GLU A 232 0.98 -0.37 26.42
C GLU A 232 -0.22 0.53 26.13
N ILE A 233 -1.25 -0.04 25.48
CA ILE A 233 -2.50 0.67 25.15
C ILE A 233 -3.71 0.05 25.85
N SER A 234 -3.50 -0.59 27.01
CA SER A 234 -4.58 -1.30 27.74
C SER A 234 -5.72 -0.39 28.20
N GLU A 235 -5.51 0.91 28.25
CA GLU A 235 -6.54 1.92 28.57
C GLU A 235 -7.40 2.31 27.36
N ALA A 236 -6.96 2.01 26.12
CA ALA A 236 -7.70 2.31 24.91
C ALA A 236 -8.96 1.43 24.79
N GLN A 237 -10.12 1.99 25.07
CA GLN A 237 -11.40 1.28 25.01
C GLN A 237 -12.09 1.52 23.66
N ASN A 238 -12.42 0.44 22.94
CA ASN A 238 -13.06 0.47 21.63
C ASN A 238 -12.41 1.51 20.68
N PRO A 239 -11.08 1.45 20.46
CA PRO A 239 -10.41 2.40 19.60
C PRO A 239 -10.92 2.28 18.16
N THR A 240 -11.00 3.42 17.46
CA THR A 240 -11.55 3.46 16.09
C THR A 240 -10.62 4.09 15.06
N HIS A 241 -9.77 5.02 15.45
CA HIS A 241 -8.86 5.70 14.55
C HIS A 241 -7.50 5.91 15.20
N LEU A 242 -6.47 5.99 14.35
CA LEU A 242 -5.13 6.34 14.78
C LEU A 242 -4.44 7.25 13.77
N LEU A 243 -3.44 7.98 14.24
CA LEU A 243 -2.47 8.69 13.42
C LEU A 243 -1.08 8.51 14.02
N ALA A 244 -0.20 7.84 13.32
CA ALA A 244 1.23 7.85 13.64
C ALA A 244 1.83 9.17 13.13
N TYR A 245 1.90 10.17 14.00
CA TYR A 245 2.41 11.50 13.64
C TYR A 245 3.90 11.48 13.33
N ASP A 246 4.65 10.79 14.18
CA ASP A 246 6.07 10.49 14.01
C ASP A 246 6.40 9.14 14.70
N ALA A 247 7.68 8.84 14.85
CA ALA A 247 8.13 7.59 15.48
C ALA A 247 7.84 7.54 17.00
N GLU A 248 7.61 8.68 17.64
CA GLU A 248 7.40 8.78 19.10
C GLU A 248 5.93 8.96 19.46
N HIS A 249 5.11 9.60 18.60
CA HIS A 249 3.74 9.99 18.94
C HIS A 249 2.71 9.31 18.02
N ILE A 250 1.92 8.41 18.60
CA ILE A 250 0.81 7.74 17.93
C ILE A 250 -0.49 8.15 18.60
N TYR A 251 -1.30 8.98 17.93
CA TYR A 251 -2.61 9.41 18.41
C TYR A 251 -3.64 8.34 18.16
N ILE A 252 -4.43 8.02 19.17
CA ILE A 252 -5.49 7.00 19.14
C ILE A 252 -6.78 7.64 19.62
N ARG A 253 -7.85 7.50 18.84
CA ARG A 253 -9.21 7.86 19.24
C ARG A 253 -9.89 6.66 19.88
N ASP A 254 -10.38 6.79 21.10
CA ASP A 254 -11.13 5.77 21.82
C ASP A 254 -12.46 6.30 22.41
N GLU A 255 -13.13 5.55 23.30
CA GLU A 255 -14.39 5.98 23.93
C GLU A 255 -14.23 7.20 24.85
N HIS A 256 -13.04 7.46 25.36
CA HIS A 256 -12.77 8.56 26.28
C HIS A 256 -12.44 9.87 25.57
N GLY A 257 -12.02 9.78 24.30
CA GLY A 257 -11.59 10.91 23.50
C GLY A 257 -10.39 10.54 22.65
N ILE A 258 -9.28 11.23 22.84
CA ILE A 258 -8.01 10.95 22.18
C ILE A 258 -6.95 10.73 23.26
N ALA A 259 -6.06 9.79 23.03
CA ALA A 259 -4.80 9.67 23.74
C ALA A 259 -3.63 9.59 22.76
N CYS A 260 -2.46 9.96 23.21
CA CYS A 260 -1.21 9.76 22.51
C CYS A 260 -0.44 8.60 23.18
N TYR A 261 -0.13 7.56 22.42
CA TYR A 261 0.88 6.61 22.85
C TYR A 261 2.25 7.21 22.52
N ASP A 262 2.99 7.59 23.56
CA ASP A 262 4.37 8.03 23.48
C ASP A 262 5.28 6.81 23.57
N SER A 263 5.90 6.43 22.46
CA SER A 263 6.74 5.23 22.36
C SER A 263 8.07 5.37 23.08
N LYS A 264 8.54 6.59 23.33
CA LYS A 264 9.78 6.89 24.03
C LYS A 264 9.62 6.76 25.56
N MET A 265 8.47 7.20 26.08
CA MET A 265 8.13 7.07 27.48
C MET A 265 7.44 5.74 27.79
N ASP A 266 6.97 5.02 26.77
CA ASP A 266 6.13 3.82 26.85
C ASP A 266 4.83 4.10 27.65
N LEU A 267 4.18 5.22 27.35
CA LEU A 267 3.01 5.71 28.08
C LEU A 267 1.84 6.02 27.14
N TYR A 268 0.63 5.67 27.58
CA TYR A 268 -0.64 6.06 26.97
C TYR A 268 -1.18 7.31 27.66
N VAL A 269 -0.99 8.49 27.04
CA VAL A 269 -1.25 9.80 27.64
C VAL A 269 -2.57 10.37 27.09
N PRO A 270 -3.62 10.55 27.93
CA PRO A 270 -4.85 11.20 27.47
C PRO A 270 -4.60 12.64 27.00
N VAL A 271 -5.19 13.00 25.86
CA VAL A 271 -5.14 14.37 25.32
C VAL A 271 -6.23 15.20 25.99
N ALA A 272 -5.82 16.22 26.74
CA ALA A 272 -6.75 17.13 27.44
C ALA A 272 -7.69 17.83 26.44
N ASP A 273 -8.95 18.03 26.81
CA ASP A 273 -10.02 18.67 26.03
C ASP A 273 -10.41 17.94 24.72
N SER A 274 -10.02 16.66 24.57
CA SER A 274 -10.37 15.85 23.40
C SER A 274 -11.68 15.06 23.54
N LYS A 275 -12.34 15.13 24.68
CA LYS A 275 -13.61 14.42 24.93
C LYS A 275 -14.67 14.77 23.88
N GLY A 276 -15.34 13.73 23.38
CA GLY A 276 -16.35 13.89 22.31
C GLY A 276 -15.75 13.86 20.91
N ALA A 277 -14.48 13.46 20.76
CA ALA A 277 -13.87 13.20 19.46
C ALA A 277 -14.71 12.19 18.67
N LEU A 278 -15.06 12.55 17.44
CA LEU A 278 -15.86 11.72 16.55
C LEU A 278 -15.03 10.54 16.01
N LYS A 279 -15.73 9.53 15.50
CA LYS A 279 -15.14 8.40 14.78
C LYS A 279 -14.77 8.82 13.34
N HIS A 280 -13.88 9.79 13.21
CA HIS A 280 -13.36 10.27 11.93
C HIS A 280 -11.85 10.08 11.89
N PRO A 281 -11.27 9.76 10.72
CA PRO A 281 -9.82 9.71 10.55
C PRO A 281 -9.17 11.02 10.96
N PHE A 282 -8.02 10.93 11.60
CA PHE A 282 -7.17 12.11 11.86
C PHE A 282 -6.55 12.62 10.57
N LEU A 283 -6.18 13.91 10.56
CA LEU A 283 -5.38 14.50 9.49
C LEU A 283 -4.14 15.19 10.06
N GLN A 284 -3.02 15.00 9.39
CA GLN A 284 -1.79 15.75 9.65
C GLN A 284 -1.63 16.82 8.58
N VAL A 285 -1.69 18.10 8.97
CA VAL A 285 -1.55 19.23 8.06
C VAL A 285 -0.77 20.36 8.76
N GLY A 286 0.19 20.98 8.09
CA GLY A 286 0.99 22.06 8.65
C GLY A 286 1.71 21.71 9.95
N GLY A 287 2.14 20.45 10.12
CA GLY A 287 2.80 19.97 11.34
C GLY A 287 1.89 19.82 12.57
N LYS A 288 0.57 19.82 12.38
CA LYS A 288 -0.43 19.68 13.43
C LYS A 288 -1.31 18.47 13.20
N VAL A 289 -1.91 17.93 14.26
CA VAL A 289 -2.91 16.86 14.21
C VAL A 289 -4.30 17.46 14.34
N PHE A 290 -5.18 17.15 13.39
CA PHE A 290 -6.56 17.60 13.39
C PHE A 290 -7.52 16.43 13.63
N PHE A 291 -8.55 16.70 14.40
CA PHE A 291 -9.69 15.81 14.63
C PHE A 291 -10.98 16.62 14.78
N THR A 292 -12.12 15.95 14.77
CA THR A 292 -13.42 16.60 14.87
C THR A 292 -14.16 16.18 16.13
N THR A 293 -14.98 17.10 16.64
CA THR A 293 -16.05 16.84 17.59
C THR A 293 -17.40 17.12 16.90
N ASN A 294 -18.51 16.94 17.61
CA ASN A 294 -19.83 17.12 17.02
C ASN A 294 -20.06 18.51 16.39
N ASP A 295 -19.41 19.52 16.91
CA ASP A 295 -19.59 20.93 16.56
C ASP A 295 -18.30 21.66 16.20
N ALA A 296 -17.14 20.97 16.14
CA ALA A 296 -15.88 21.64 15.94
C ALA A 296 -14.82 20.81 15.21
N LEU A 297 -13.89 21.51 14.59
CA LEU A 297 -12.55 21.07 14.23
C LEU A 297 -11.60 21.43 15.36
N CYS A 298 -10.82 20.48 15.82
CA CYS A 298 -9.84 20.65 16.90
C CYS A 298 -8.43 20.37 16.37
N ALA A 299 -7.44 21.10 16.88
CA ALA A 299 -6.03 20.95 16.55
C ALA A 299 -5.19 20.63 17.78
N ILE A 300 -4.21 19.73 17.62
CA ILE A 300 -3.13 19.46 18.55
C ILE A 300 -1.84 19.96 17.89
N GLU A 301 -1.09 20.81 18.58
CA GLU A 301 0.25 21.24 18.16
C GLU A 301 1.26 20.31 18.81
N VAL A 302 1.86 19.43 18.00
CA VAL A 302 2.76 18.39 18.51
C VAL A 302 4.10 18.99 18.91
N GLY A 303 4.44 18.90 20.18
CA GLY A 303 5.69 19.39 20.76
C GLY A 303 5.84 18.85 22.15
N GLU A 304 7.04 18.88 22.70
CA GLU A 304 7.42 18.26 23.98
C GLU A 304 6.47 18.57 25.17
N LYS A 305 5.81 19.74 25.15
CA LYS A 305 4.89 20.17 26.22
C LYS A 305 3.46 20.42 25.75
N THR A 306 3.13 20.04 24.53
CA THR A 306 1.85 20.37 23.90
C THR A 306 1.15 19.22 23.22
N PHE A 307 1.81 18.07 23.07
CA PHE A 307 1.29 16.89 22.37
C PHE A 307 0.06 16.26 23.05
N ASP A 308 -0.18 16.56 24.32
CA ASP A 308 -1.20 15.98 25.20
C ASP A 308 -2.40 16.91 25.45
N LYS A 309 -2.58 17.95 24.64
CA LYS A 309 -3.71 18.89 24.79
C LYS A 309 -4.19 19.47 23.48
N VAL A 310 -5.48 19.84 23.45
CA VAL A 310 -6.05 20.60 22.34
C VAL A 310 -5.53 22.03 22.39
N ALA A 311 -4.84 22.45 21.34
CA ALA A 311 -4.30 23.80 21.20
C ALA A 311 -5.35 24.78 20.68
N LYS A 312 -6.26 24.33 19.81
CA LYS A 312 -7.26 25.18 19.16
C LYS A 312 -8.55 24.40 18.87
N ARG A 313 -9.69 25.10 18.98
CA ARG A 313 -11.02 24.64 18.63
C ARG A 313 -11.71 25.65 17.74
N ILE A 314 -12.18 25.23 16.57
CA ILE A 314 -12.93 26.02 15.59
C ILE A 314 -14.36 25.50 15.56
N THR A 315 -15.32 26.29 16.01
CA THR A 315 -16.72 25.85 16.17
C THR A 315 -17.53 26.16 14.94
N PHE A 316 -18.40 25.23 14.54
CA PHE A 316 -19.37 25.34 13.44
C PHE A 316 -20.79 25.37 13.98
N ARG A 317 -21.71 25.99 13.22
CA ARG A 317 -23.12 26.08 13.63
C ARG A 317 -23.92 24.79 13.43
N GLY A 318 -23.33 23.80 12.77
CA GLY A 318 -23.98 22.55 12.42
C GLY A 318 -23.26 21.33 12.97
N GLU A 319 -23.81 20.14 12.73
CA GLU A 319 -23.21 18.87 13.09
C GLU A 319 -22.08 18.53 12.11
N VAL A 320 -20.84 18.48 12.62
CA VAL A 320 -19.67 18.13 11.81
C VAL A 320 -19.77 16.66 11.36
N SER A 321 -19.55 16.42 10.08
CA SER A 321 -19.70 15.12 9.45
C SER A 321 -18.40 14.56 8.85
N GLY A 322 -17.37 15.38 8.69
CA GLY A 322 -16.10 14.90 8.18
C GLY A 322 -15.10 16.01 7.93
N MET A 323 -13.90 15.59 7.56
CA MET A 323 -12.82 16.48 7.14
C MET A 323 -11.96 15.80 6.08
N ALA A 324 -11.32 16.60 5.22
CA ALA A 324 -10.38 16.13 4.20
C ALA A 324 -9.25 17.17 4.01
N LYS A 325 -8.05 16.71 3.68
CA LYS A 325 -6.94 17.60 3.34
C LYS A 325 -7.20 18.26 1.99
N ALA A 326 -7.09 19.60 1.94
CA ALA A 326 -7.13 20.36 0.70
C ALA A 326 -5.71 20.53 0.14
N ASP A 327 -4.80 21.03 0.96
CA ASP A 327 -3.38 21.22 0.69
C ASP A 327 -2.58 21.28 2.00
N ASP A 328 -1.32 21.72 1.97
CA ASP A 328 -0.45 21.79 3.16
C ASP A 328 -0.83 22.88 4.17
N LYS A 329 -1.77 23.77 3.81
CA LYS A 329 -2.23 24.89 4.64
C LYS A 329 -3.72 24.88 4.93
N HIS A 330 -4.49 24.01 4.25
CA HIS A 330 -5.93 24.05 4.32
C HIS A 330 -6.56 22.67 4.50
N LEU A 331 -7.67 22.67 5.24
CA LEU A 331 -8.58 21.53 5.39
C LEU A 331 -9.96 21.88 4.87
N TYR A 332 -10.63 20.93 4.25
CA TYR A 332 -12.08 20.96 4.09
C TYR A 332 -12.73 20.35 5.32
N VAL A 333 -13.77 21.02 5.84
CA VAL A 333 -14.61 20.50 6.91
C VAL A 333 -16.05 20.47 6.42
N SER A 334 -16.68 19.31 6.49
CA SER A 334 -18.11 19.16 6.18
C SER A 334 -18.94 19.15 7.44
N TYR A 335 -20.11 19.80 7.39
CA TYR A 335 -21.09 19.80 8.47
C TYR A 335 -22.50 19.98 7.91
N ASN A 336 -23.51 19.69 8.72
CA ASN A 336 -24.92 19.74 8.33
C ASN A 336 -25.72 20.68 9.24
N ILE A 337 -26.52 21.54 8.65
CA ILE A 337 -27.45 22.43 9.34
C ILE A 337 -28.85 22.09 8.85
N GLU A 338 -29.70 21.47 9.69
CA GLU A 338 -31.11 21.20 9.41
C GLU A 338 -31.39 20.48 8.07
N GLY A 339 -30.39 19.73 7.59
CA GLY A 339 -30.46 18.96 6.33
C GLY A 339 -29.79 19.64 5.15
N GLU A 340 -29.33 20.87 5.27
CA GLU A 340 -28.41 21.50 4.32
C GLU A 340 -26.99 21.10 4.66
N GLY A 341 -26.23 20.68 3.66
CA GLY A 341 -24.81 20.35 3.81
C GLY A 341 -23.93 21.58 3.58
N VAL A 342 -22.86 21.68 4.32
CA VAL A 342 -21.86 22.75 4.13
C VAL A 342 -20.48 22.13 4.03
N ILE A 343 -19.65 22.64 3.12
CA ILE A 343 -18.22 22.37 3.06
C ILE A 343 -17.48 23.69 3.24
N ALA A 344 -16.66 23.80 4.28
CA ALA A 344 -15.84 24.97 4.60
C ALA A 344 -14.36 24.68 4.34
N LEU A 345 -13.65 25.67 3.79
CA LEU A 345 -12.21 25.70 3.69
C LEU A 345 -11.65 26.41 4.91
N VAL A 346 -10.82 25.73 5.68
CA VAL A 346 -10.21 26.20 6.92
C VAL A 346 -8.71 26.32 6.74
N ASN A 347 -8.16 27.50 7.01
CA ASN A 347 -6.72 27.72 7.06
C ASN A 347 -6.17 27.18 8.39
N VAL A 348 -5.16 26.31 8.34
CA VAL A 348 -4.59 25.64 9.52
C VAL A 348 -3.57 26.49 10.29
N GLU A 349 -3.13 27.61 9.72
CA GLU A 349 -2.21 28.57 10.38
C GLU A 349 -3.01 29.63 11.15
N SER A 350 -3.98 30.27 10.49
CA SER A 350 -4.84 31.29 11.12
C SER A 350 -6.00 30.71 11.92
N TYR A 351 -6.39 29.47 11.63
CA TYR A 351 -7.56 28.81 12.19
C TYR A 351 -8.90 29.49 11.81
N GLU A 352 -8.96 30.13 10.64
CA GLU A 352 -10.11 30.82 10.14
C GLU A 352 -10.78 30.05 9.00
N VAL A 353 -12.10 30.16 8.91
CA VAL A 353 -12.87 29.73 7.74
C VAL A 353 -12.74 30.79 6.66
N GLU A 354 -12.04 30.51 5.58
CA GLU A 354 -11.82 31.44 4.48
C GLU A 354 -12.98 31.49 3.49
N LYS A 355 -13.61 30.34 3.23
CA LYS A 355 -14.71 30.20 2.28
C LYS A 355 -15.59 28.99 2.66
N SER A 356 -16.85 29.03 2.30
CA SER A 356 -17.75 27.89 2.44
C SER A 356 -18.76 27.81 1.30
N HIS A 357 -19.21 26.60 1.00
CA HIS A 357 -20.32 26.33 0.07
C HIS A 357 -21.40 25.57 0.78
N THR A 358 -22.66 26.00 0.55
CA THR A 358 -23.85 25.37 1.09
C THR A 358 -24.59 24.63 -0.01
N PHE A 359 -25.05 23.43 0.30
CA PHE A 359 -25.75 22.52 -0.61
C PHE A 359 -27.16 22.29 -0.07
N ALA A 360 -28.16 22.58 -0.86
CA ALA A 360 -29.54 22.21 -0.53
C ALA A 360 -29.68 20.69 -0.41
N ARG A 361 -30.66 20.23 0.37
CA ARG A 361 -30.88 18.78 0.59
C ARG A 361 -30.98 17.99 -0.71
N ALA A 362 -31.69 18.53 -1.72
CA ALA A 362 -31.86 17.90 -3.02
C ALA A 362 -30.59 17.92 -3.92
N GLU A 363 -29.61 18.76 -3.59
CA GLU A 363 -28.38 18.96 -4.37
C GLU A 363 -27.16 18.25 -3.73
N GLY A 364 -27.42 17.19 -2.97
CA GLY A 364 -26.38 16.44 -2.27
C GLY A 364 -26.13 16.87 -0.82
N GLY A 365 -26.83 17.89 -0.30
CA GLY A 365 -26.69 18.33 1.09
C GLY A 365 -27.03 17.24 2.11
N SER A 366 -27.94 16.34 1.77
CA SER A 366 -28.26 15.17 2.60
C SER A 366 -27.10 14.19 2.73
N ALA A 367 -26.18 14.14 1.76
CA ALA A 367 -25.01 13.30 1.77
C ALA A 367 -23.91 13.79 2.74
N LEU A 368 -23.97 15.05 3.15
CA LEU A 368 -23.05 15.66 4.11
C LEU A 368 -23.52 15.57 5.56
N LYS A 369 -24.36 14.60 5.88
CA LYS A 369 -24.73 14.24 7.24
C LYS A 369 -23.71 13.28 7.83
N LYS A 370 -23.54 13.39 9.15
CA LYS A 370 -22.80 12.40 9.92
C LYS A 370 -23.35 11.00 9.68
N VAL A 371 -22.48 10.07 9.34
CA VAL A 371 -22.82 8.66 9.12
C VAL A 371 -22.57 7.84 10.39
N TRP A 372 -23.20 6.68 10.48
CA TRP A 372 -22.98 5.77 11.60
C TRP A 372 -21.59 5.11 11.57
N ALA A 373 -21.06 4.87 10.39
CA ALA A 373 -19.77 4.26 10.19
C ALA A 373 -18.61 5.12 10.74
N ALA A 374 -17.50 4.48 11.08
CA ALA A 374 -16.30 5.15 11.55
C ALA A 374 -15.54 5.76 10.36
N THR A 375 -16.02 6.88 9.81
CA THR A 375 -15.46 7.50 8.60
C THR A 375 -15.81 8.98 8.48
N SER A 376 -15.06 9.71 7.64
CA SER A 376 -15.39 11.06 7.17
C SER A 376 -16.38 11.00 6.00
N THR A 377 -17.33 11.91 5.93
CA THR A 377 -18.27 11.96 4.80
C THR A 377 -17.66 12.48 3.50
N ILE A 378 -16.51 13.14 3.58
CA ILE A 378 -15.82 13.72 2.43
C ILE A 378 -14.42 13.16 2.28
N THR A 379 -13.96 13.09 1.04
CA THR A 379 -12.56 12.89 0.66
C THR A 379 -12.18 13.91 -0.41
N ALA A 380 -10.91 14.32 -0.48
CA ALA A 380 -10.50 15.35 -1.41
C ALA A 380 -9.13 15.08 -2.04
N LYS A 381 -8.94 15.62 -3.24
CA LYS A 381 -7.63 15.76 -3.88
C LYS A 381 -7.55 17.17 -4.48
N GLY A 382 -6.78 18.05 -3.83
CA GLY A 382 -6.72 19.46 -4.20
C GLY A 382 -8.10 20.11 -4.20
N ASP A 383 -8.48 20.78 -5.27
CA ASP A 383 -9.77 21.47 -5.43
C ASP A 383 -10.99 20.56 -5.53
N THR A 384 -10.78 19.26 -5.77
CA THR A 384 -11.86 18.31 -6.03
C THR A 384 -12.20 17.52 -4.77
N ILE A 385 -13.48 17.59 -4.37
CA ILE A 385 -14.05 16.91 -3.22
C ILE A 385 -15.05 15.87 -3.70
N TYR A 386 -14.98 14.65 -3.16
CA TYR A 386 -15.94 13.59 -3.39
C TYR A 386 -16.66 13.27 -2.10
N PHE A 387 -17.97 13.03 -2.20
CA PHE A 387 -18.80 12.59 -1.09
C PHE A 387 -19.93 11.69 -1.60
N GLY A 388 -20.45 10.85 -0.73
CA GLY A 388 -21.51 9.92 -1.05
C GLY A 388 -22.48 9.78 0.11
N GLU A 389 -23.76 9.58 -0.20
CA GLU A 389 -24.82 9.49 0.82
C GLU A 389 -24.80 8.14 1.58
N GLY A 390 -23.80 7.28 1.34
CA GLY A 390 -23.82 5.93 1.91
C GLY A 390 -24.94 5.04 1.34
N LYS A 391 -25.73 5.55 0.39
CA LYS A 391 -26.88 4.81 -0.14
C LYS A 391 -26.84 4.54 -1.62
N ASN A 392 -26.50 5.49 -2.47
CA ASN A 392 -26.61 5.24 -3.91
C ASN A 392 -25.57 5.92 -4.78
N SER A 393 -25.17 7.15 -4.50
CA SER A 393 -24.47 8.00 -5.45
C SER A 393 -23.18 8.61 -4.91
N ILE A 394 -22.26 8.89 -5.80
CA ILE A 394 -21.05 9.68 -5.54
C ILE A 394 -21.20 11.02 -6.23
N PHE A 395 -21.04 12.09 -5.46
CA PHE A 395 -20.99 13.46 -5.92
C PHE A 395 -19.54 13.94 -6.04
N ARG A 396 -19.29 14.79 -7.03
CA ARG A 396 -18.05 15.56 -7.19
C ARG A 396 -18.35 17.04 -7.04
N HIS A 397 -17.60 17.72 -6.20
CA HIS A 397 -17.63 19.15 -6.00
C HIS A 397 -16.28 19.77 -6.34
N LEU A 398 -16.26 20.80 -7.18
CA LEU A 398 -15.09 21.63 -7.47
C LEU A 398 -15.18 22.89 -6.61
N PHE A 399 -14.35 22.98 -5.59
CA PHE A 399 -14.48 24.00 -4.54
C PHE A 399 -14.22 25.42 -5.07
N SER A 400 -13.27 25.60 -6.01
CA SER A 400 -12.95 26.90 -6.59
C SER A 400 -14.15 27.52 -7.32
N THR A 401 -14.90 26.70 -8.07
CA THR A 401 -16.04 27.16 -8.91
C THR A 401 -17.41 27.00 -8.23
N GLY A 402 -17.51 26.17 -7.19
CA GLY A 402 -18.77 25.80 -6.56
C GLY A 402 -19.59 24.78 -7.34
N ALA A 403 -19.06 24.24 -8.44
CA ALA A 403 -19.81 23.30 -9.29
C ALA A 403 -19.91 21.93 -8.62
N THR A 404 -21.13 21.41 -8.50
CA THR A 404 -21.44 20.09 -7.94
C THR A 404 -22.17 19.24 -8.97
N LYS A 405 -21.78 17.98 -9.06
CA LYS A 405 -22.41 17.02 -9.99
C LYS A 405 -22.46 15.63 -9.35
N GLU A 406 -23.61 14.95 -9.49
CA GLU A 406 -23.69 13.52 -9.29
C GLU A 406 -22.95 12.82 -10.41
N MET A 407 -21.91 12.04 -10.05
CA MET A 407 -21.02 11.42 -11.02
C MET A 407 -21.38 9.98 -11.30
N TRP A 408 -21.80 9.22 -10.30
CA TRP A 408 -21.98 7.79 -10.45
C TRP A 408 -22.88 7.21 -9.36
N SER A 409 -23.59 6.11 -9.70
CA SER A 409 -24.39 5.34 -8.76
C SER A 409 -24.14 3.85 -8.95
N TYR A 410 -23.87 3.12 -7.85
CA TYR A 410 -23.69 1.68 -7.93
C TYR A 410 -24.96 0.93 -8.34
N LYS A 411 -26.12 1.52 -8.16
CA LYS A 411 -27.41 0.95 -8.58
C LYS A 411 -27.50 0.69 -10.08
N THR A 412 -26.71 1.39 -10.87
CA THR A 412 -26.62 1.17 -12.33
C THR A 412 -25.85 -0.10 -12.70
N VAL A 413 -25.00 -0.61 -11.77
CA VAL A 413 -24.12 -1.77 -11.99
C VAL A 413 -24.58 -2.97 -11.16
N ASN A 414 -24.85 -2.77 -9.88
CA ASN A 414 -25.30 -3.80 -8.94
C ASN A 414 -26.59 -3.34 -8.24
N PRO A 415 -27.76 -3.40 -8.91
CA PRO A 415 -29.04 -2.92 -8.35
C PRO A 415 -29.50 -3.70 -7.10
N GLU A 416 -29.01 -4.93 -6.92
CA GLU A 416 -29.30 -5.79 -5.76
C GLU A 416 -28.49 -5.43 -4.51
N HIS A 417 -27.41 -4.65 -4.62
CA HIS A 417 -26.68 -4.18 -3.45
C HIS A 417 -27.52 -3.12 -2.71
N MET A 418 -27.57 -3.24 -1.40
CA MET A 418 -28.46 -2.41 -0.56
C MET A 418 -27.72 -1.28 0.13
N GLU A 419 -26.45 -1.47 0.44
CA GLU A 419 -25.67 -0.55 1.27
C GLU A 419 -24.29 -0.29 0.65
N SER A 420 -23.80 0.94 0.79
CA SER A 420 -22.36 1.20 0.76
C SER A 420 -21.79 1.02 2.16
N TYR A 421 -20.59 0.50 2.25
CA TYR A 421 -19.85 0.43 3.49
C TYR A 421 -18.65 1.37 3.38
N GLN A 422 -18.56 2.35 4.25
CA GLN A 422 -17.66 3.50 4.18
C GLN A 422 -18.03 4.50 3.06
N THR A 423 -17.42 5.68 3.12
CA THR A 423 -17.55 6.72 2.10
C THR A 423 -16.53 6.48 0.98
N PRO A 424 -16.68 7.16 -0.19
CA PRO A 424 -15.65 7.12 -1.22
C PRO A 424 -14.30 7.57 -0.69
N ALA A 425 -13.21 6.99 -1.19
CA ALA A 425 -11.86 7.44 -0.91
C ALA A 425 -11.11 7.75 -2.21
N VAL A 426 -10.55 8.95 -2.34
CA VAL A 426 -9.76 9.35 -3.49
C VAL A 426 -8.29 9.06 -3.26
N HIS A 427 -7.67 8.38 -4.21
CA HIS A 427 -6.24 8.08 -4.18
C HIS A 427 -5.41 9.36 -4.41
N PRO A 428 -4.49 9.73 -3.50
CA PRO A 428 -3.77 11.02 -3.58
C PRO A 428 -2.87 11.14 -4.81
N VAL A 429 -2.29 10.04 -5.30
CA VAL A 429 -1.43 10.05 -6.50
C VAL A 429 -2.25 9.92 -7.77
N THR A 430 -3.03 8.85 -7.91
CA THR A 430 -3.72 8.52 -9.17
C THR A 430 -5.00 9.32 -9.40
N GLY A 431 -5.65 9.79 -8.32
CA GLY A 431 -6.95 10.45 -8.37
C GLY A 431 -8.11 9.49 -8.67
N LEU A 432 -7.88 8.18 -8.63
CA LEU A 432 -8.94 7.19 -8.72
C LEU A 432 -9.74 7.16 -7.41
N VAL A 433 -11.04 6.88 -7.51
CA VAL A 433 -11.94 6.82 -6.37
C VAL A 433 -12.33 5.38 -6.10
N TYR A 434 -12.15 4.96 -4.86
CA TYR A 434 -12.49 3.63 -4.35
C TYR A 434 -13.79 3.68 -3.56
N TYR A 435 -14.70 2.74 -3.81
CA TYR A 435 -16.00 2.71 -3.18
C TYR A 435 -16.52 1.28 -3.05
N ALA A 436 -16.89 0.86 -1.85
CA ALA A 436 -17.39 -0.49 -1.59
C ALA A 436 -18.89 -0.52 -1.38
N THR A 437 -19.54 -1.55 -1.92
CA THR A 437 -20.96 -1.83 -1.66
C THR A 437 -21.17 -3.27 -1.26
N LEU A 438 -22.19 -3.51 -0.45
CA LEU A 438 -22.60 -4.81 0.07
C LEU A 438 -23.99 -5.16 -0.45
N LYS A 439 -24.22 -6.44 -0.72
CA LYS A 439 -25.57 -6.94 -1.02
C LYS A 439 -26.52 -6.73 0.16
N GLY A 440 -26.03 -6.77 1.39
CA GLY A 440 -26.80 -6.55 2.60
C GLY A 440 -26.07 -7.01 3.85
N TRP A 441 -26.81 -7.07 4.95
CA TRP A 441 -26.33 -7.48 6.26
C TRP A 441 -26.47 -9.01 6.48
N GLY A 442 -26.08 -9.51 7.63
CA GLY A 442 -26.03 -10.93 7.95
C GLY A 442 -25.01 -11.65 7.04
N SER A 443 -25.34 -12.82 6.49
CA SER A 443 -24.44 -13.54 5.56
C SER A 443 -24.30 -12.84 4.19
N ALA A 444 -25.20 -11.95 3.85
CA ALA A 444 -25.22 -11.24 2.55
C ALA A 444 -24.05 -10.25 2.39
N TYR A 445 -23.36 -9.84 3.47
CA TYR A 445 -22.17 -8.98 3.38
C TYR A 445 -21.03 -9.62 2.59
N LYS A 446 -20.99 -10.95 2.48
CA LYS A 446 -19.97 -11.69 1.72
C LYS A 446 -20.10 -11.49 0.20
N THR A 447 -21.28 -11.05 -0.26
CA THR A 447 -21.48 -10.59 -1.63
C THR A 447 -21.28 -9.09 -1.63
N ASN A 448 -20.16 -8.65 -2.18
CA ASN A 448 -19.71 -7.27 -2.14
C ASN A 448 -18.85 -6.93 -3.36
N THR A 449 -18.71 -5.65 -3.64
CA THR A 449 -17.87 -5.15 -4.72
C THR A 449 -17.17 -3.88 -4.28
N VAL A 450 -15.87 -3.80 -4.50
CA VAL A 450 -15.11 -2.54 -4.50
C VAL A 450 -15.00 -2.07 -5.94
N TYR A 451 -15.49 -0.88 -6.21
CA TYR A 451 -15.35 -0.21 -7.50
C TYR A 451 -14.16 0.72 -7.48
N VAL A 452 -13.38 0.69 -8.56
CA VAL A 452 -12.31 1.66 -8.83
C VAL A 452 -12.76 2.53 -10.00
N LEU A 453 -12.97 3.82 -9.72
CA LEU A 453 -13.61 4.76 -10.62
C LEU A 453 -12.66 5.90 -11.00
N ASP A 454 -12.66 6.29 -12.28
CA ASP A 454 -12.12 7.57 -12.72
C ASP A 454 -13.28 8.57 -12.86
N LEU A 455 -13.32 9.54 -11.95
CA LEU A 455 -14.36 10.57 -11.86
C LEU A 455 -13.83 11.97 -12.20
N LYS A 456 -12.66 12.08 -12.83
CA LYS A 456 -12.02 13.36 -13.16
C LYS A 456 -12.70 14.07 -14.34
N GLY A 457 -13.19 13.32 -15.31
CA GLY A 457 -13.89 13.84 -16.49
C GLY A 457 -15.36 14.19 -16.23
N ASP A 458 -16.09 14.51 -17.29
CA ASP A 458 -17.52 14.78 -17.22
C ASP A 458 -18.37 13.51 -17.06
N GLU A 459 -17.83 12.38 -17.43
CA GLU A 459 -18.44 11.07 -17.28
C GLU A 459 -17.61 10.17 -16.36
N ALA A 460 -18.29 9.38 -15.55
CA ALA A 460 -17.65 8.38 -14.72
C ALA A 460 -17.17 7.19 -15.57
N LYS A 461 -15.96 6.72 -15.29
CA LYS A 461 -15.43 5.49 -15.90
C LYS A 461 -15.15 4.46 -14.82
N LEU A 462 -15.73 3.26 -14.97
CA LEU A 462 -15.35 2.11 -14.16
C LEU A 462 -14.02 1.56 -14.69
N VAL A 463 -12.98 1.70 -13.89
CA VAL A 463 -11.61 1.26 -14.23
C VAL A 463 -11.46 -0.23 -13.94
N SER A 464 -11.85 -0.66 -12.74
CA SER A 464 -11.84 -2.06 -12.33
C SER A 464 -12.84 -2.30 -11.20
N ARG A 465 -13.06 -3.58 -10.90
CA ARG A 465 -13.88 -4.01 -9.76
C ARG A 465 -13.24 -5.21 -9.07
N ILE A 466 -13.43 -5.28 -7.76
CA ILE A 466 -12.94 -6.37 -6.91
C ILE A 466 -14.16 -6.96 -6.22
N ASP A 467 -14.51 -8.20 -6.56
CA ASP A 467 -15.72 -8.85 -6.08
C ASP A 467 -15.43 -9.83 -4.94
N ASN A 468 -16.27 -9.80 -3.91
CA ASN A 468 -16.35 -10.79 -2.82
C ASN A 468 -15.10 -10.98 -1.95
N LEU A 469 -14.17 -10.02 -1.97
CA LEU A 469 -12.95 -10.06 -1.16
C LEU A 469 -13.04 -9.27 0.15
N VAL A 470 -13.85 -8.19 0.20
CA VAL A 470 -13.95 -7.38 1.42
C VAL A 470 -14.81 -8.04 2.50
N ARG A 471 -14.50 -7.67 3.75
CA ARG A 471 -15.19 -8.15 4.96
C ARG A 471 -15.43 -6.96 5.88
N PHE A 472 -16.42 -6.11 5.53
CA PHE A 472 -16.63 -4.81 6.14
C PHE A 472 -15.35 -3.96 6.03
N PRO A 473 -15.08 -3.33 4.87
CA PRO A 473 -13.87 -2.54 4.70
C PRO A 473 -13.87 -1.35 5.65
N ALA A 474 -12.91 -1.30 6.57
CA ALA A 474 -12.72 -0.19 7.50
C ALA A 474 -12.25 1.08 6.79
N GLY A 475 -11.48 0.92 5.70
CA GLY A 475 -10.99 2.05 4.92
C GLY A 475 -10.06 1.62 3.78
N TYR A 476 -9.69 2.64 2.99
CA TYR A 476 -8.73 2.55 1.91
C TYR A 476 -7.50 3.35 2.28
N PHE A 477 -6.37 2.69 2.39
CA PHE A 477 -5.12 3.29 2.82
C PHE A 477 -4.15 3.30 1.66
N PHE A 478 -3.62 4.47 1.40
CA PHE A 478 -2.71 4.70 0.30
C PHE A 478 -1.29 4.71 0.87
N PRO A 479 -0.38 3.80 0.42
CA PRO A 479 1.00 3.73 0.91
C PRO A 479 1.85 4.95 0.54
N TYR A 480 1.21 6.00 0.06
CA TYR A 480 1.83 7.28 -0.25
C TYR A 480 2.38 7.92 1.04
N ALA A 481 3.70 8.08 1.11
CA ALA A 481 4.32 8.93 2.10
C ALA A 481 4.40 10.34 1.51
N GLU A 482 3.75 11.32 2.13
CA GLU A 482 4.06 12.71 1.83
C GLU A 482 5.53 12.92 2.21
N ASP A 483 6.34 13.39 1.26
CA ASP A 483 7.72 13.77 1.55
C ASP A 483 7.67 14.81 2.67
N LYS A 484 8.16 14.43 3.85
CA LYS A 484 8.42 15.40 4.92
C LYS A 484 9.52 16.32 4.40
N LYS A 485 9.14 17.49 3.90
CA LYS A 485 10.07 18.59 3.58
C LYS A 485 10.63 19.18 4.86
#